data_1b5f7d37baf1d24af0ca047e931dafce
#
_entry.id   1b5f7d37baf1d24af0ca047e931dafce
#
_cell.length_a   1.000
_cell.length_b   1.000
_cell.length_c   1.000
_cell.angle_alpha   90.00
_cell.angle_beta   90.00
_cell.angle_gamma   90.00
#
_symmetry.space_group_name_H-M   'P 1'
#
loop_
_entity.id
_entity.type
_entity.pdbx_description
1 polymer ?
#
loop_
_entity_poly.entity_id
_entity_poly.type
_entity_poly.pdbx_seq_one_letter_code
_entity_poly.pdbx_strand_id
1 'polypeptide(L)'
;MAMHEFPPLLPDEVIERAKKLNPALLADGMKGLGILKDGVMEAAIMPVNPDPSMMMVGTAVTVETANGDNFPIHVASYSLPAEGYVMVIDGKNYPDRAYFGDLIMGACKAVGYAGMVIDGYTRDRQGCIEMNFPVYSKGQMQAGPIKKDAGNINAPILCGGVQVNPGDLVVGGA
;
A
#
# COMPACT_ATOMS: atom_id res chain seq x y z
N MET A 1 -0.05 17.70 9.82
CA MET A 1 0.34 16.81 8.72
C MET A 1 1.29 17.54 7.78
N ALA A 2 2.39 16.91 7.39
CA ALA A 2 3.27 17.41 6.33
C ALA A 2 3.06 16.57 5.06
N MET A 3 3.15 17.24 3.89
CA MET A 3 3.07 16.58 2.58
C MET A 3 4.29 16.99 1.76
N HIS A 4 5.09 16.02 1.38
CA HIS A 4 6.22 16.21 0.47
C HIS A 4 5.80 15.95 -0.97
N GLU A 5 6.62 16.36 -1.91
CA GLU A 5 6.37 16.12 -3.33
C GLU A 5 6.30 14.62 -3.64
N PHE A 6 5.53 14.27 -4.65
CA PHE A 6 5.50 12.89 -5.16
C PHE A 6 6.87 12.53 -5.74
N PRO A 7 7.40 11.34 -5.44
CA PRO A 7 8.63 10.89 -6.06
C PRO A 7 8.46 10.72 -7.56
N PRO A 8 9.52 10.80 -8.36
CA PRO A 8 9.43 10.43 -9.78
C PRO A 8 9.02 8.96 -9.90
N LEU A 9 8.21 8.65 -10.90
CA LEU A 9 7.88 7.27 -11.23
C LEU A 9 9.14 6.47 -11.59
N LEU A 10 9.16 5.22 -11.20
CA LEU A 10 10.17 4.28 -11.69
C LEU A 10 10.04 4.13 -13.21
N PRO A 11 11.17 3.88 -13.90
CA PRO A 11 11.15 3.68 -15.35
C PRO A 11 10.20 2.53 -15.76
N ASP A 12 9.48 2.73 -16.86
CA ASP A 12 8.55 1.72 -17.39
C ASP A 12 9.20 0.35 -17.57
N GLU A 13 10.48 0.30 -17.98
CA GLU A 13 11.23 -0.95 -18.11
C GLU A 13 11.31 -1.71 -16.78
N VAL A 14 11.50 -1.00 -15.67
CA VAL A 14 11.55 -1.62 -14.32
C VAL A 14 10.19 -2.19 -13.96
N ILE A 15 9.13 -1.41 -14.17
CA ILE A 15 7.75 -1.83 -13.89
C ILE A 15 7.36 -3.06 -14.74
N GLU A 16 7.64 -3.04 -16.04
CA GLU A 16 7.30 -4.14 -16.94
C GLU A 16 8.11 -5.42 -16.65
N ARG A 17 9.34 -5.29 -16.18
CA ARG A 17 10.12 -6.44 -15.72
C ARG A 17 9.55 -7.00 -14.41
N ALA A 18 9.19 -6.15 -13.47
CA ALA A 18 8.61 -6.55 -12.18
C ALA A 18 7.27 -7.28 -12.37
N LYS A 19 6.42 -6.83 -13.28
CA LYS A 19 5.15 -7.50 -13.62
C LYS A 19 5.29 -8.94 -14.12
N LYS A 20 6.46 -9.32 -14.61
CA LYS A 20 6.76 -10.69 -15.10
C LYS A 20 7.27 -11.61 -14.00
N LEU A 21 7.52 -11.08 -12.82
CA LEU A 21 8.08 -11.80 -11.67
C LEU A 21 7.03 -11.88 -10.57
N ASN A 22 6.98 -13.01 -9.88
CA ASN A 22 6.19 -13.10 -8.67
C ASN A 22 7.01 -12.60 -7.44
N PRO A 23 6.35 -12.24 -6.32
CA PRO A 23 7.05 -11.76 -5.13
C PRO A 23 8.10 -12.73 -4.58
N ALA A 24 7.88 -14.04 -4.68
CA ALA A 24 8.83 -15.05 -4.19
C ALA A 24 10.16 -15.01 -4.98
N LEU A 25 10.10 -14.89 -6.32
CA LEU A 25 11.29 -14.75 -7.16
C LEU A 25 12.06 -13.46 -6.85
N LEU A 26 11.36 -12.37 -6.55
CA LEU A 26 12.00 -11.11 -6.13
C LEU A 26 12.69 -11.28 -4.78
N ALA A 27 12.05 -11.94 -3.81
CA ALA A 27 12.64 -12.24 -2.51
C ALA A 27 13.88 -13.12 -2.65
N ASP A 28 13.84 -14.14 -3.51
CA ASP A 28 15.01 -15.00 -3.79
C ASP A 28 16.14 -14.21 -4.45
N GLY A 29 15.83 -13.29 -5.36
CA GLY A 29 16.78 -12.39 -5.97
C GLY A 29 17.46 -11.47 -4.96
N MET A 30 16.70 -10.85 -4.06
CA MET A 30 17.24 -10.03 -2.97
C MET A 30 18.17 -10.84 -2.06
N LYS A 31 17.76 -12.05 -1.69
CA LYS A 31 18.60 -12.96 -0.90
C LYS A 31 19.91 -13.29 -1.62
N GLY A 32 19.87 -13.53 -2.93
CA GLY A 32 21.04 -13.77 -3.75
C GLY A 32 22.02 -12.60 -3.79
N LEU A 33 21.53 -11.38 -3.59
CA LEU A 33 22.31 -10.14 -3.49
C LEU A 33 22.75 -9.82 -2.04
N GLY A 34 22.43 -10.67 -1.06
CA GLY A 34 22.74 -10.43 0.35
C GLY A 34 21.73 -9.54 1.09
N ILE A 35 20.62 -9.20 0.47
CA ILE A 35 19.54 -8.39 1.04
C ILE A 35 18.48 -9.34 1.65
N LEU A 36 18.72 -9.82 2.86
CA LEU A 36 18.00 -10.99 3.37
C LEU A 36 16.58 -10.74 3.90
N LYS A 37 16.25 -9.54 4.37
CA LYS A 37 14.94 -9.24 4.98
C LYS A 37 14.40 -7.85 4.65
N ASP A 38 15.20 -6.99 4.07
CA ASP A 38 14.92 -5.56 4.04
C ASP A 38 13.82 -5.13 3.05
N GLY A 39 13.23 -6.06 2.30
CA GLY A 39 12.18 -5.76 1.33
C GLY A 39 10.95 -6.67 1.42
N VAL A 40 10.90 -7.65 2.34
CA VAL A 40 9.76 -8.58 2.47
C VAL A 40 8.94 -8.23 3.69
N MET A 41 7.73 -7.73 3.45
CA MET A 41 6.77 -7.41 4.51
C MET A 41 6.31 -8.67 5.25
N GLU A 42 5.84 -8.51 6.49
CA GLU A 42 5.37 -9.61 7.33
C GLU A 42 4.19 -10.37 6.68
N ALA A 43 4.15 -11.67 6.91
CA ALA A 43 3.16 -12.58 6.33
C ALA A 43 1.69 -12.30 6.77
N ALA A 44 1.50 -11.48 7.80
CA ALA A 44 0.17 -11.06 8.22
C ALA A 44 -0.49 -10.09 7.24
N ILE A 45 0.29 -9.41 6.37
CA ILE A 45 -0.25 -8.54 5.31
C ILE A 45 -0.64 -9.43 4.12
N MET A 46 -1.93 -9.60 3.94
CA MET A 46 -2.53 -10.52 2.96
C MET A 46 -3.41 -9.78 1.97
N PRO A 47 -3.59 -10.30 0.75
CA PRO A 47 -4.51 -9.72 -0.21
C PRO A 47 -5.95 -9.76 0.32
N VAL A 48 -6.64 -8.63 0.23
CA VAL A 48 -8.07 -8.52 0.58
C VAL A 48 -8.94 -9.27 -0.43
N ASN A 49 -8.60 -9.16 -1.70
CA ASN A 49 -9.17 -9.97 -2.77
C ASN A 49 -8.33 -11.25 -2.95
N PRO A 50 -8.93 -12.45 -2.81
CA PRO A 50 -8.19 -13.71 -2.88
C PRO A 50 -7.86 -14.18 -4.31
N ASP A 51 -8.14 -13.38 -5.34
CA ASP A 51 -7.84 -13.75 -6.74
C ASP A 51 -6.32 -13.92 -6.93
N PRO A 52 -5.84 -15.14 -7.23
CA PRO A 52 -4.41 -15.40 -7.37
C PRO A 52 -3.78 -14.77 -8.61
N SER A 53 -4.58 -14.31 -9.55
CA SER A 53 -4.08 -13.62 -10.74
C SER A 53 -3.82 -12.13 -10.51
N MET A 54 -4.28 -11.60 -9.37
CA MET A 54 -4.15 -10.18 -9.08
C MET A 54 -2.73 -9.81 -8.70
N MET A 55 -2.14 -8.91 -9.44
CA MET A 55 -0.83 -8.35 -9.20
C MET A 55 -0.92 -6.86 -8.93
N MET A 56 -0.10 -6.38 -8.01
CA MET A 56 0.11 -4.96 -7.72
C MET A 56 1.58 -4.64 -7.98
N VAL A 57 1.86 -3.75 -8.91
CA VAL A 57 3.21 -3.29 -9.22
C VAL A 57 3.20 -1.79 -9.43
N GLY A 58 4.05 -1.06 -8.73
CA GLY A 58 4.15 0.39 -8.92
C GLY A 58 5.20 1.05 -8.05
N THR A 59 5.26 2.36 -8.14
CA THR A 59 6.16 3.22 -7.37
C THR A 59 5.50 3.62 -6.06
N ALA A 60 6.20 3.51 -4.94
CA ALA A 60 5.66 3.82 -3.62
C ALA A 60 5.34 5.31 -3.45
N VAL A 61 4.11 5.61 -3.07
CA VAL A 61 3.70 6.80 -2.34
C VAL A 61 3.47 6.37 -0.90
N THR A 62 4.15 6.99 0.04
CA THR A 62 4.09 6.60 1.44
C THR A 62 3.16 7.49 2.25
N VAL A 63 2.40 6.89 3.15
CA VAL A 63 1.47 7.59 4.03
C VAL A 63 1.70 7.13 5.47
N GLU A 64 2.19 8.04 6.30
CA GLU A 64 2.26 7.82 7.74
C GLU A 64 0.94 8.23 8.38
N THR A 65 0.38 7.39 9.26
CA THR A 65 -0.82 7.69 10.03
C THR A 65 -0.53 7.71 11.52
N ALA A 66 -1.47 8.22 12.30
CA ALA A 66 -1.56 7.93 13.74
C ALA A 66 -2.54 6.79 13.99
N ASN A 67 -2.59 6.28 15.22
CA ASN A 67 -3.44 5.15 15.58
C ASN A 67 -4.93 5.41 15.25
N GLY A 68 -5.42 4.71 14.25
CA GLY A 68 -6.82 4.81 13.81
C GLY A 68 -7.17 6.09 13.03
N ASP A 69 -6.21 6.97 12.73
CA ASP A 69 -6.44 8.21 11.98
C ASP A 69 -6.21 7.98 10.48
N ASN A 70 -7.23 8.21 9.67
CA ASN A 70 -7.13 8.04 8.22
C ASN A 70 -7.10 9.37 7.43
N PHE A 71 -6.95 10.51 8.09
CA PHE A 71 -6.93 11.80 7.39
C PHE A 71 -5.82 11.89 6.34
N PRO A 72 -4.56 11.46 6.62
CA PRO A 72 -3.51 11.46 5.60
C PRO A 72 -3.84 10.57 4.40
N ILE A 73 -4.52 9.43 4.62
CA ILE A 73 -4.97 8.54 3.54
C ILE A 73 -5.99 9.25 2.65
N HIS A 74 -6.94 9.97 3.24
CA HIS A 74 -7.90 10.79 2.48
C HIS A 74 -7.19 11.81 1.60
N VAL A 75 -6.23 12.56 2.15
CA VAL A 75 -5.49 13.55 1.38
C VAL A 75 -4.74 12.89 0.22
N ALA A 76 -4.02 11.79 0.48
CA ALA A 76 -3.29 11.06 -0.55
C ALA A 76 -4.21 10.47 -1.63
N SER A 77 -5.43 10.01 -1.27
CA SER A 77 -6.38 9.40 -2.20
C SER A 77 -6.96 10.38 -3.24
N TYR A 78 -6.87 11.67 -2.99
CA TYR A 78 -7.30 12.72 -3.93
C TYR A 78 -6.14 13.52 -4.51
N SER A 79 -4.90 13.20 -4.15
CA SER A 79 -3.73 13.87 -4.68
C SER A 79 -3.37 13.34 -6.06
N LEU A 80 -3.09 14.23 -6.99
CA LEU A 80 -2.73 13.92 -8.37
C LEU A 80 -1.28 14.35 -8.65
N PRO A 81 -0.58 13.67 -9.56
CA PRO A 81 -0.96 12.49 -10.34
C PRO A 81 -0.81 11.20 -9.51
N ALA A 82 -1.73 10.23 -9.68
CA ALA A 82 -1.72 8.96 -8.96
C ALA A 82 -1.42 7.73 -9.83
N GLU A 83 -1.46 7.90 -11.16
CA GLU A 83 -1.23 6.80 -12.10
C GLU A 83 0.18 6.20 -11.94
N GLY A 84 0.25 4.88 -11.80
CA GLY A 84 1.51 4.14 -11.63
C GLY A 84 2.06 4.09 -10.21
N TYR A 85 1.41 4.77 -9.26
CA TYR A 85 1.79 4.69 -7.85
C TYR A 85 1.04 3.59 -7.09
N VAL A 86 1.70 3.05 -6.08
CA VAL A 86 1.10 2.21 -5.03
C VAL A 86 1.13 2.99 -3.73
N MET A 87 -0.01 3.10 -3.06
CA MET A 87 -0.08 3.75 -1.75
C MET A 87 0.34 2.76 -0.67
N VAL A 88 1.47 3.04 0.00
CA VAL A 88 1.98 2.27 1.12
C VAL A 88 1.71 3.00 2.42
N ILE A 89 1.02 2.37 3.34
CA ILE A 89 0.46 3.02 4.52
C ILE A 89 1.02 2.39 5.79
N ASP A 90 1.66 3.21 6.61
CA ASP A 90 2.00 2.85 7.98
C ASP A 90 0.77 3.02 8.88
N GLY A 91 0.05 1.93 9.09
CA GLY A 91 -1.13 1.85 9.96
C GLY A 91 -0.80 1.61 11.43
N LYS A 92 0.49 1.67 11.81
CA LYS A 92 0.98 1.46 13.20
C LYS A 92 0.56 0.10 13.79
N ASN A 93 0.20 -0.86 12.96
CA ASN A 93 -0.35 -2.14 13.43
C ASN A 93 -1.51 -1.97 14.43
N TYR A 94 -2.28 -0.89 14.30
CA TYR A 94 -3.33 -0.53 15.25
C TYR A 94 -4.59 -1.36 15.02
N PRO A 95 -5.02 -2.20 15.99
CA PRO A 95 -6.03 -3.23 15.75
C PRO A 95 -7.48 -2.76 15.90
N ASP A 96 -7.72 -1.61 16.54
CA ASP A 96 -9.05 -1.27 17.04
C ASP A 96 -9.92 -0.54 16.00
N ARG A 97 -9.35 -0.18 14.83
CA ARG A 97 -10.06 0.54 13.77
C ARG A 97 -9.63 0.12 12.38
N ALA A 98 -10.59 0.08 11.47
CA ALA A 98 -10.29 0.09 10.04
C ALA A 98 -9.84 1.49 9.62
N TYR A 99 -8.83 1.56 8.77
CA TYR A 99 -8.35 2.82 8.21
C TYR A 99 -9.16 3.26 6.99
N PHE A 100 -9.62 2.31 6.18
CA PHE A 100 -10.42 2.60 5.00
C PHE A 100 -11.27 1.38 4.59
N GLY A 101 -12.21 1.63 3.70
CA GLY A 101 -13.07 0.66 3.06
C GLY A 101 -13.24 0.97 1.57
N ASP A 102 -14.32 0.48 0.99
CA ASP A 102 -14.63 0.56 -0.44
C ASP A 102 -14.63 1.98 -1.02
N LEU A 103 -15.09 2.98 -0.27
CA LEU A 103 -15.10 4.38 -0.75
C LEU A 103 -13.71 4.92 -1.05
N ILE A 104 -12.74 4.73 -0.15
CA ILE A 104 -11.35 5.17 -0.38
C ILE A 104 -10.68 4.29 -1.42
N MET A 105 -10.90 2.98 -1.40
CA MET A 105 -10.39 2.08 -2.42
C MET A 105 -10.88 2.49 -3.81
N GLY A 106 -12.17 2.82 -3.94
CA GLY A 106 -12.77 3.32 -5.18
C GLY A 106 -12.18 4.65 -5.63
N ALA A 107 -11.95 5.59 -4.71
CA ALA A 107 -11.29 6.85 -5.02
C ALA A 107 -9.86 6.63 -5.54
N CYS A 108 -9.06 5.80 -4.85
CA CYS A 108 -7.70 5.47 -5.28
C CYS A 108 -7.67 4.82 -6.65
N LYS A 109 -8.56 3.86 -6.92
CA LYS A 109 -8.70 3.25 -8.23
C LYS A 109 -9.04 4.29 -9.31
N ALA A 110 -10.00 5.17 -9.02
CA ALA A 110 -10.48 6.18 -9.99
C ALA A 110 -9.41 7.19 -10.38
N VAL A 111 -8.50 7.56 -9.47
CA VAL A 111 -7.39 8.48 -9.75
C VAL A 111 -6.13 7.77 -10.28
N GLY A 112 -6.14 6.44 -10.43
CA GLY A 112 -5.12 5.69 -11.14
C GLY A 112 -4.07 4.99 -10.27
N TYR A 113 -4.23 4.92 -8.94
CA TYR A 113 -3.33 4.08 -8.13
C TYR A 113 -3.34 2.64 -8.63
N ALA A 114 -2.17 2.03 -8.68
CA ALA A 114 -2.00 0.62 -9.05
C ALA A 114 -2.41 -0.35 -7.92
N GLY A 115 -2.54 0.14 -6.70
CA GLY A 115 -2.97 -0.62 -5.54
C GLY A 115 -2.66 0.07 -4.23
N MET A 116 -2.99 -0.61 -3.13
CA MET A 116 -2.75 -0.13 -1.77
C MET A 116 -2.23 -1.24 -0.88
N VAL A 117 -1.34 -0.92 0.05
CA VAL A 117 -0.91 -1.83 1.11
C VAL A 117 -0.88 -1.09 2.44
N ILE A 118 -1.37 -1.72 3.50
CA ILE A 118 -1.42 -1.14 4.83
C ILE A 118 -0.95 -2.15 5.90
N ASP A 119 -0.12 -1.66 6.78
CA ASP A 119 0.18 -2.31 8.07
C ASP A 119 -0.93 -2.01 9.07
N GLY A 120 -2.12 -2.50 8.79
CA GLY A 120 -3.32 -2.23 9.56
C GLY A 120 -4.54 -2.95 8.97
N TYR A 121 -5.72 -2.49 9.34
CA TYR A 121 -6.99 -3.16 9.04
C TYR A 121 -7.86 -2.34 8.10
N THR A 122 -8.63 -3.03 7.26
CA THR A 122 -9.62 -2.47 6.33
C THR A 122 -11.02 -2.94 6.67
N ARG A 123 -12.02 -2.44 5.96
CA ARG A 123 -13.41 -2.92 6.01
C ARG A 123 -14.00 -3.05 4.61
N ASP A 124 -15.26 -3.41 4.52
CA ASP A 124 -16.01 -3.48 3.25
C ASP A 124 -15.36 -4.41 2.21
N ARG A 125 -14.88 -5.59 2.69
CA ARG A 125 -14.14 -6.56 1.86
C ARG A 125 -14.86 -6.91 0.56
N GLN A 126 -16.18 -7.07 0.61
CA GLN A 126 -16.97 -7.43 -0.56
C GLN A 126 -16.85 -6.36 -1.66
N GLY A 127 -16.96 -5.08 -1.30
CA GLY A 127 -16.78 -3.97 -2.26
C GLY A 127 -15.37 -3.94 -2.86
N CYS A 128 -14.34 -4.26 -2.07
CA CYS A 128 -12.97 -4.38 -2.56
C CYS A 128 -12.83 -5.49 -3.62
N ILE A 129 -13.44 -6.65 -3.37
CA ILE A 129 -13.43 -7.79 -4.31
C ILE A 129 -14.15 -7.41 -5.61
N GLU A 130 -15.34 -6.83 -5.51
CA GLU A 130 -16.16 -6.41 -6.67
C GLU A 130 -15.47 -5.34 -7.52
N MET A 131 -14.72 -4.43 -6.89
CA MET A 131 -13.92 -3.44 -7.61
C MET A 131 -12.75 -4.02 -8.39
N ASN A 132 -12.29 -5.23 -8.07
CA ASN A 132 -11.09 -5.82 -8.67
C ASN A 132 -9.88 -4.86 -8.58
N PHE A 133 -9.62 -4.35 -7.37
CA PHE A 133 -8.53 -3.42 -7.08
C PHE A 133 -7.57 -4.05 -6.06
N PRO A 134 -6.25 -4.08 -6.33
CA PRO A 134 -5.30 -4.73 -5.44
C PRO A 134 -5.16 -3.97 -4.11
N VAL A 135 -5.54 -4.64 -3.02
CA VAL A 135 -5.38 -4.11 -1.66
C VAL A 135 -4.83 -5.21 -0.75
N TYR A 136 -3.83 -4.88 0.04
CA TYR A 136 -3.20 -5.77 1.02
C TYR A 136 -3.33 -5.18 2.42
N SER A 137 -3.78 -5.96 3.38
CA SER A 137 -3.98 -5.54 4.78
C SER A 137 -3.79 -6.70 5.75
N LYS A 138 -3.72 -6.40 7.04
CA LYS A 138 -3.64 -7.43 8.10
C LYS A 138 -4.98 -8.11 8.38
N GLY A 139 -6.09 -7.58 7.87
CA GLY A 139 -7.41 -8.16 8.07
C GLY A 139 -8.54 -7.15 8.03
N GLN A 140 -9.68 -7.56 8.56
CA GLN A 140 -10.91 -6.77 8.57
C GLN A 140 -11.25 -6.32 9.99
N MET A 141 -11.67 -5.04 10.13
CA MET A 141 -12.15 -4.44 11.37
C MET A 141 -13.32 -3.52 11.03
N GLN A 142 -14.44 -3.67 11.74
CA GLN A 142 -15.66 -2.94 11.38
C GLN A 142 -15.71 -1.51 11.95
N ALA A 143 -15.00 -1.25 13.07
CA ALA A 143 -14.95 0.07 13.65
C ALA A 143 -14.25 1.07 12.72
N GLY A 144 -14.97 2.12 12.34
CA GLY A 144 -14.46 3.13 11.41
C GLY A 144 -13.33 3.99 11.99
N PRO A 145 -12.57 4.68 11.13
CA PRO A 145 -11.45 5.51 11.52
C PRO A 145 -11.87 6.80 12.20
N ILE A 146 -10.90 7.46 12.81
CA ILE A 146 -10.99 8.87 13.23
C ILE A 146 -10.26 9.77 12.21
N LYS A 147 -10.43 11.09 12.33
CA LYS A 147 -9.80 12.10 11.47
C LYS A 147 -9.29 13.25 12.34
N LYS A 148 -7.98 13.28 12.59
CA LYS A 148 -7.34 14.25 13.47
C LYS A 148 -6.17 15.02 12.83
N ASP A 149 -5.92 14.82 11.54
CA ASP A 149 -4.82 15.48 10.82
C ASP A 149 -3.42 15.12 11.36
N ALA A 150 -3.21 13.86 11.71
CA ALA A 150 -1.91 13.38 12.20
C ALA A 150 -1.24 12.45 11.20
N GLY A 151 0.04 12.71 10.88
CA GLY A 151 0.85 11.90 9.99
C GLY A 151 1.55 12.71 8.90
N ASN A 152 2.12 12.00 7.93
CA ASN A 152 2.88 12.60 6.84
C ASN A 152 2.61 11.85 5.51
N ILE A 153 2.78 12.56 4.38
CA ILE A 153 2.72 11.98 3.05
C ILE A 153 4.08 12.14 2.39
N ASN A 154 4.58 11.08 1.76
CA ASN A 154 5.88 11.01 1.08
C ASN A 154 7.07 11.30 2.03
N ALA A 155 7.02 10.77 3.25
CA ALA A 155 8.16 10.60 4.14
C ALA A 155 8.51 9.11 4.25
N PRO A 156 9.75 8.73 4.63
CA PRO A 156 10.06 7.34 4.94
C PRO A 156 9.15 6.81 6.06
N ILE A 157 8.65 5.59 5.89
CA ILE A 157 7.74 4.92 6.84
C ILE A 157 8.22 3.51 7.17
N LEU A 158 7.60 2.91 8.18
CA LEU A 158 7.70 1.48 8.45
C LEU A 158 6.35 0.84 8.13
N CYS A 159 6.34 -0.18 7.25
CA CYS A 159 5.14 -0.94 6.90
C CYS A 159 5.45 -2.43 6.88
N GLY A 160 4.73 -3.21 7.70
CA GLY A 160 4.95 -4.65 7.80
C GLY A 160 6.38 -5.04 8.17
N GLY A 161 7.02 -4.26 9.05
CA GLY A 161 8.40 -4.48 9.46
C GLY A 161 9.47 -4.07 8.44
N VAL A 162 9.09 -3.47 7.32
CA VAL A 162 9.99 -2.99 6.26
C VAL A 162 10.00 -1.47 6.23
N GLN A 163 11.20 -0.88 6.18
CA GLN A 163 11.34 0.54 5.85
C GLN A 163 11.02 0.75 4.37
N VAL A 164 10.06 1.63 4.11
CA VAL A 164 9.65 2.00 2.75
C VAL A 164 9.90 3.49 2.54
N ASN A 165 10.62 3.81 1.47
CA ASN A 165 10.87 5.18 1.06
C ASN A 165 9.96 5.56 -0.11
N PRO A 166 9.56 6.84 -0.22
CA PRO A 166 8.91 7.31 -1.44
C PRO A 166 9.77 6.98 -2.67
N GLY A 167 9.16 6.40 -3.70
CA GLY A 167 9.87 5.99 -4.91
C GLY A 167 10.34 4.53 -4.95
N ASP A 168 10.23 3.78 -3.86
CA ASP A 168 10.57 2.35 -3.86
C ASP A 168 9.66 1.55 -4.81
N LEU A 169 10.17 0.46 -5.38
CA LEU A 169 9.37 -0.51 -6.12
C LEU A 169 8.53 -1.33 -5.15
N VAL A 170 7.22 -1.36 -5.37
CA VAL A 170 6.28 -2.20 -4.61
C VAL A 170 5.71 -3.27 -5.51
N VAL A 171 5.80 -4.53 -5.06
CA VAL A 171 5.22 -5.67 -5.76
C VAL A 171 4.39 -6.49 -4.77
N GLY A 172 3.12 -6.69 -5.10
CA GLY A 172 2.20 -7.57 -4.40
C GLY A 172 1.65 -8.62 -5.36
N GLY A 173 1.50 -9.85 -4.87
CA GLY A 173 0.94 -10.97 -5.62
C GLY A 173 0.46 -12.05 -4.66
N ALA A 174 -0.22 -13.08 -5.18
CA ALA A 174 -0.63 -14.24 -4.40
C ALA A 174 0.53 -15.20 -4.18
#